data_3999df3899d990bc118096a197b91b19
#
_entry.id   3999df3899d990bc118096a197b91b19
#
_cell.length_a   1.000
_cell.length_b   1.000
_cell.length_c   1.000
_cell.angle_alpha   90.00
_cell.angle_beta   90.00
_cell.angle_gamma   90.00
#
_symmetry.space_group_name_H-M   'P 1'
#
loop_
_entity.id
_entity.type
_entity.pdbx_description
1 polymer ?
#
loop_
_entity_poly.entity_id
_entity_poly.type
_entity_poly.pdbx_seq_one_letter_code
_entity_poly.pdbx_strand_id
1 'polypeptide(L)'
;MLKRKINYKKILKIVGITFLSFVLLISVLLFSFRLPAVQNFVKGKLVTYLEDKIKTELKLDRVYIGFPNSLVMENLYLKGQNVDTLLYVRKFDVVLDILGLINSKADITAIDLQGVKANVVRNPDGTFNFDYILNAFASNKEEEKKESKPFIISFDKINLQDIGISFIDQQSRNDINLYFKSFDTRVKKFDLEQNSYAIGDINLDGLKLKLKQDLVEEVSENVEKQVDSLNQKKPMTLDLNGIKFTNFDIDYGDDNTKTFAKVIFQELSTNIKKLDLQNNDYNVKNLLLKGANINANLFIAKNSNQKTEEKPQNSSAEKAMKFLLGELVLDDVKVVYNNTAAGNSPGMDFNHLNFTKLNLDLEDFKMENGTFAGTVNSAEIKEKSGLNIQKFTTDFVYEEEQAYLKNLYLQTPKTVLRDQIVLNYNSIEQLSSNPSAVKSPPIFGILKLDFRIF
;
A
#
# COMPACT_ATOMS: atom_id res chain seq x y z
N MET A 1 -36.14 46.81 -55.45
CA MET A 1 -35.36 45.88 -54.59
C MET A 1 -36.28 44.77 -54.10
N LEU A 2 -36.20 43.60 -54.71
CA LEU A 2 -36.99 42.42 -54.30
C LEU A 2 -36.39 41.81 -53.07
N LYS A 3 -37.00 41.96 -51.85
CA LYS A 3 -36.64 41.22 -50.64
C LYS A 3 -36.99 39.74 -50.84
N ARG A 4 -35.99 38.90 -51.16
CA ARG A 4 -36.14 37.44 -51.16
C ARG A 4 -36.53 37.02 -49.74
N LYS A 5 -37.75 36.56 -49.51
CA LYS A 5 -38.18 35.92 -48.26
C LYS A 5 -37.40 34.64 -48.09
N ILE A 6 -36.45 34.63 -47.12
CA ILE A 6 -35.69 33.47 -46.76
C ILE A 6 -36.63 32.43 -46.11
N ASN A 7 -36.74 31.25 -46.73
CA ASN A 7 -37.67 30.23 -46.28
C ASN A 7 -36.98 29.42 -45.18
N TYR A 8 -37.06 29.92 -43.93
CA TYR A 8 -36.42 29.33 -42.74
C TYR A 8 -36.76 27.83 -42.52
N LYS A 9 -37.97 27.38 -42.92
CA LYS A 9 -38.36 25.96 -42.84
C LYS A 9 -37.54 25.08 -43.78
N LYS A 10 -37.18 25.54 -44.98
CA LYS A 10 -36.32 24.82 -45.91
C LYS A 10 -34.89 24.76 -45.38
N ILE A 11 -34.36 25.84 -44.84
CA ILE A 11 -33.01 25.90 -44.25
C ILE A 11 -32.95 24.95 -43.04
N LEU A 12 -33.93 25.01 -42.14
CA LEU A 12 -33.99 24.12 -40.96
C LEU A 12 -34.05 22.63 -41.35
N LYS A 13 -34.80 22.32 -42.42
CA LYS A 13 -34.88 20.94 -42.96
C LYS A 13 -33.55 20.48 -43.56
N ILE A 14 -32.86 21.33 -44.31
CA ILE A 14 -31.53 21.02 -44.87
C ILE A 14 -30.51 20.81 -43.75
N VAL A 15 -30.44 21.73 -42.78
CA VAL A 15 -29.55 21.63 -41.62
C VAL A 15 -29.84 20.35 -40.80
N GLY A 16 -31.14 20.05 -40.60
CA GLY A 16 -31.53 18.80 -39.90
C GLY A 16 -31.12 17.54 -40.65
N ILE A 17 -31.31 17.50 -42.00
CA ILE A 17 -30.88 16.35 -42.82
C ILE A 17 -29.33 16.22 -42.82
N THR A 18 -28.61 17.34 -42.96
CA THR A 18 -27.14 17.34 -42.94
C THR A 18 -26.62 16.86 -41.58
N PHE A 19 -27.20 17.34 -40.49
CA PHE A 19 -26.85 16.87 -39.13
C PHE A 19 -27.15 15.37 -38.96
N LEU A 20 -28.32 14.91 -39.39
CA LEU A 20 -28.69 13.49 -39.29
C LEU A 20 -27.76 12.62 -40.14
N SER A 21 -27.42 13.08 -41.37
CA SER A 21 -26.46 12.37 -42.25
C SER A 21 -25.07 12.31 -41.62
N PHE A 22 -24.62 13.36 -40.93
CA PHE A 22 -23.35 13.42 -40.22
C PHE A 22 -23.33 12.47 -39.02
N VAL A 23 -24.42 12.46 -38.23
CA VAL A 23 -24.58 11.50 -37.11
C VAL A 23 -24.61 10.06 -37.62
N LEU A 24 -25.32 9.79 -38.72
CA LEU A 24 -25.36 8.48 -39.34
C LEU A 24 -23.97 8.05 -39.84
N LEU A 25 -23.21 8.94 -40.49
CA LEU A 25 -21.87 8.69 -40.98
C LEU A 25 -20.95 8.32 -39.82
N ILE A 26 -20.96 9.09 -38.72
CA ILE A 26 -20.20 8.80 -37.51
C ILE A 26 -20.62 7.46 -36.93
N SER A 27 -21.93 7.19 -36.85
CA SER A 27 -22.44 5.92 -36.32
C SER A 27 -21.96 4.71 -37.14
N VAL A 28 -22.00 4.83 -38.49
CA VAL A 28 -21.49 3.79 -39.39
C VAL A 28 -19.98 3.61 -39.22
N LEU A 29 -19.24 4.70 -39.08
CA LEU A 29 -17.78 4.65 -38.84
C LEU A 29 -17.47 3.99 -37.52
N LEU A 30 -18.13 4.36 -36.42
CA LEU A 30 -17.96 3.74 -35.12
C LEU A 30 -18.37 2.24 -35.13
N PHE A 31 -19.46 1.91 -35.85
CA PHE A 31 -19.89 0.53 -35.99
C PHE A 31 -18.92 -0.30 -36.83
N SER A 32 -18.21 0.31 -37.79
CA SER A 32 -17.22 -0.38 -38.63
C SER A 32 -16.05 -0.96 -37.78
N PHE A 33 -15.67 -0.30 -36.70
CA PHE A 33 -14.65 -0.82 -35.77
C PHE A 33 -15.07 -2.10 -35.02
N ARG A 34 -16.36 -2.46 -35.06
CA ARG A 34 -16.86 -3.73 -34.51
C ARG A 34 -16.78 -4.89 -35.53
N LEU A 35 -16.53 -4.60 -36.77
CA LEU A 35 -16.44 -5.61 -37.81
C LEU A 35 -15.14 -6.45 -37.61
N PRO A 36 -15.22 -7.81 -37.59
CA PRO A 36 -14.05 -8.65 -37.42
C PRO A 36 -12.94 -8.38 -38.44
N ALA A 37 -13.29 -8.03 -39.68
CA ALA A 37 -12.34 -7.68 -40.72
C ALA A 37 -11.48 -6.44 -40.34
N VAL A 38 -12.12 -5.40 -39.81
CA VAL A 38 -11.42 -4.16 -39.36
C VAL A 38 -10.57 -4.46 -38.14
N GLN A 39 -11.10 -5.20 -37.17
CA GLN A 39 -10.33 -5.60 -35.97
C GLN A 39 -9.09 -6.43 -36.34
N ASN A 40 -9.24 -7.40 -37.23
CA ASN A 40 -8.12 -8.22 -37.70
C ASN A 40 -7.08 -7.41 -38.48
N PHE A 41 -7.52 -6.45 -39.29
CA PHE A 41 -6.61 -5.54 -40.00
C PHE A 41 -5.81 -4.68 -39.01
N VAL A 42 -6.49 -4.04 -38.04
CA VAL A 42 -5.83 -3.22 -37.01
C VAL A 42 -4.87 -4.07 -36.17
N LYS A 43 -5.33 -5.22 -35.71
CA LYS A 43 -4.49 -6.20 -34.98
C LYS A 43 -3.22 -6.54 -35.76
N GLY A 44 -3.37 -6.96 -37.04
CA GLY A 44 -2.22 -7.34 -37.87
C GLY A 44 -1.21 -6.21 -38.01
N LYS A 45 -1.66 -4.99 -38.28
CA LYS A 45 -0.79 -3.82 -38.35
C LYS A 45 -0.10 -3.51 -37.03
N LEU A 46 -0.81 -3.59 -35.91
CA LEU A 46 -0.26 -3.34 -34.58
C LEU A 46 0.80 -4.39 -34.21
N VAL A 47 0.48 -5.67 -34.40
CA VAL A 47 1.41 -6.76 -34.09
C VAL A 47 2.69 -6.63 -34.94
N THR A 48 2.56 -6.48 -36.28
CA THR A 48 3.73 -6.30 -37.16
C THR A 48 4.56 -5.09 -36.75
N TYR A 49 3.94 -3.95 -36.47
CA TYR A 49 4.65 -2.75 -36.04
C TYR A 49 5.43 -2.95 -34.74
N LEU A 50 4.79 -3.59 -33.74
CA LEU A 50 5.40 -3.84 -32.45
C LEU A 50 6.55 -4.88 -32.57
N GLU A 51 6.33 -6.02 -33.26
CA GLU A 51 7.37 -7.02 -33.48
C GLU A 51 8.59 -6.45 -34.23
N ASP A 52 8.34 -5.61 -35.24
CA ASP A 52 9.42 -4.93 -35.96
C ASP A 52 10.22 -3.98 -35.07
N LYS A 53 9.57 -3.35 -34.11
CA LYS A 53 10.19 -2.46 -33.15
C LYS A 53 10.96 -3.20 -32.07
N ILE A 54 10.33 -4.16 -31.40
CA ILE A 54 10.87 -4.83 -30.22
C ILE A 54 11.69 -6.08 -30.54
N LYS A 55 11.62 -6.56 -31.80
CA LYS A 55 12.36 -7.75 -32.31
C LYS A 55 12.13 -9.03 -31.50
N THR A 56 10.92 -9.18 -30.93
CA THR A 56 10.46 -10.40 -30.27
C THR A 56 9.04 -10.72 -30.68
N GLU A 57 8.64 -11.98 -30.48
CA GLU A 57 7.30 -12.48 -30.80
C GLU A 57 6.23 -11.83 -29.91
N LEU A 58 5.21 -11.27 -30.54
CA LEU A 58 4.03 -10.72 -29.90
C LEU A 58 2.77 -11.35 -30.48
N LYS A 59 1.95 -11.96 -29.63
CA LYS A 59 0.65 -12.49 -30.02
C LYS A 59 -0.45 -11.67 -29.38
N LEU A 60 -1.53 -11.47 -30.13
CA LEU A 60 -2.68 -10.73 -29.68
C LEU A 60 -3.91 -11.33 -30.36
N ASP A 61 -4.88 -11.80 -29.59
CA ASP A 61 -6.06 -12.43 -30.20
C ASP A 61 -7.01 -11.38 -30.78
N ARG A 62 -7.34 -10.35 -30.00
CA ARG A 62 -8.28 -9.32 -30.42
C ARG A 62 -7.85 -7.93 -29.98
N VAL A 63 -8.11 -6.96 -30.86
CA VAL A 63 -8.05 -5.52 -30.57
C VAL A 63 -9.33 -4.89 -31.06
N TYR A 64 -10.01 -4.15 -30.20
CA TYR A 64 -11.22 -3.44 -30.60
C TYR A 64 -11.46 -2.19 -29.75
N ILE A 65 -12.28 -1.30 -30.29
CA ILE A 65 -12.77 -0.14 -29.54
C ILE A 65 -14.06 -0.55 -28.83
N GLY A 66 -14.03 -0.57 -27.51
CA GLY A 66 -15.19 -0.75 -26.65
C GLY A 66 -16.03 0.52 -26.59
N PHE A 67 -17.34 0.35 -26.39
CA PHE A 67 -18.24 1.50 -26.24
C PHE A 67 -18.19 2.03 -24.79
N PRO A 68 -18.19 3.34 -24.56
CA PRO A 68 -18.21 4.41 -25.58
C PRO A 68 -16.82 4.78 -26.11
N ASN A 69 -15.71 4.49 -25.42
CA ASN A 69 -14.41 5.09 -25.70
C ASN A 69 -13.24 4.31 -25.08
N SER A 70 -13.32 2.97 -25.01
CA SER A 70 -12.22 2.17 -24.50
C SER A 70 -11.43 1.48 -25.62
N LEU A 71 -10.12 1.32 -25.41
CA LEU A 71 -9.26 0.42 -26.19
C LEU A 71 -9.14 -0.90 -25.46
N VAL A 72 -9.62 -1.96 -26.07
CA VAL A 72 -9.59 -3.31 -25.49
C VAL A 72 -8.62 -4.19 -26.27
N MET A 73 -7.74 -4.88 -25.54
CA MET A 73 -6.87 -5.95 -26.08
C MET A 73 -7.12 -7.23 -25.29
N GLU A 74 -7.23 -8.35 -26.00
CA GLU A 74 -7.46 -9.67 -25.38
C GLU A 74 -6.34 -10.64 -25.74
N ASN A 75 -5.88 -11.40 -24.75
CA ASN A 75 -4.83 -12.40 -24.84
C ASN A 75 -3.54 -11.83 -25.45
N LEU A 76 -3.06 -10.72 -24.88
CA LEU A 76 -1.75 -10.20 -25.23
C LEU A 76 -0.67 -11.11 -24.64
N TYR A 77 0.18 -11.66 -25.50
CA TYR A 77 1.36 -12.42 -25.16
C TYR A 77 2.59 -11.76 -25.72
N LEU A 78 3.59 -11.55 -24.89
CA LEU A 78 4.88 -11.03 -25.26
C LEU A 78 5.98 -12.01 -24.83
N LYS A 79 6.72 -12.51 -25.79
CA LYS A 79 7.88 -13.36 -25.55
C LYS A 79 9.05 -12.53 -25.04
N GLY A 80 9.74 -13.04 -24.02
CA GLY A 80 11.00 -12.43 -23.58
C GLY A 80 12.20 -12.89 -24.43
N GLN A 81 13.30 -12.14 -24.37
CA GLN A 81 14.53 -12.55 -25.04
C GLN A 81 15.21 -13.75 -24.35
N ASN A 82 15.15 -13.78 -22.99
CA ASN A 82 15.81 -14.78 -22.15
C ASN A 82 14.82 -15.66 -21.36
N VAL A 83 13.52 -15.42 -21.50
CA VAL A 83 12.44 -16.17 -20.86
C VAL A 83 11.34 -16.44 -21.87
N ASP A 84 10.62 -17.57 -21.73
CA ASP A 84 9.57 -17.92 -22.68
C ASP A 84 8.44 -16.90 -22.70
N THR A 85 8.01 -16.43 -21.52
CA THR A 85 6.95 -15.43 -21.38
C THR A 85 7.47 -14.26 -20.56
N LEU A 86 7.59 -13.08 -21.17
CA LEU A 86 7.86 -11.84 -20.44
C LEU A 86 6.57 -11.30 -19.84
N LEU A 87 5.51 -11.22 -20.65
CA LEU A 87 4.23 -10.69 -20.25
C LEU A 87 3.07 -11.44 -20.92
N TYR A 88 2.09 -11.79 -20.15
CA TYR A 88 0.78 -12.23 -20.62
C TYR A 88 -0.31 -11.41 -19.96
N VAL A 89 -1.29 -10.93 -20.73
CA VAL A 89 -2.47 -10.20 -20.25
C VAL A 89 -3.72 -10.78 -20.92
N ARG A 90 -4.62 -11.37 -20.13
CA ARG A 90 -5.87 -11.92 -20.64
C ARG A 90 -6.77 -10.83 -21.20
N LYS A 91 -6.93 -9.73 -20.48
CA LYS A 91 -7.68 -8.55 -20.92
C LYS A 91 -7.00 -7.27 -20.41
N PHE A 92 -6.78 -6.36 -21.31
CA PHE A 92 -6.33 -4.99 -21.07
C PHE A 92 -7.40 -4.05 -21.62
N ASP A 93 -8.04 -3.26 -20.80
CA ASP A 93 -9.11 -2.34 -21.17
C ASP A 93 -8.78 -0.96 -20.60
N VAL A 94 -8.57 0.02 -21.48
CA VAL A 94 -8.24 1.38 -21.10
C VAL A 94 -9.30 2.32 -21.66
N VAL A 95 -9.96 3.03 -20.76
CA VAL A 95 -10.94 4.06 -21.12
C VAL A 95 -10.22 5.39 -21.30
N LEU A 96 -10.32 5.94 -22.50
CA LEU A 96 -9.63 7.17 -22.91
C LEU A 96 -10.63 8.30 -23.13
N ASP A 97 -10.26 9.53 -22.76
CA ASP A 97 -11.00 10.70 -23.23
C ASP A 97 -10.60 11.00 -24.70
N ILE A 98 -11.39 10.50 -25.65
CA ILE A 98 -11.16 10.69 -27.10
C ILE A 98 -11.20 12.17 -27.48
N LEU A 99 -12.02 12.99 -26.83
CA LEU A 99 -12.09 14.42 -27.09
C LEU A 99 -10.85 15.15 -26.56
N GLY A 100 -10.30 14.68 -25.45
CA GLY A 100 -9.01 15.16 -24.92
C GLY A 100 -7.85 14.86 -25.86
N LEU A 101 -7.86 13.69 -26.53
CA LEU A 101 -6.81 13.30 -27.49
C LEU A 101 -6.71 14.27 -28.68
N ILE A 102 -7.82 14.84 -29.14
CA ILE A 102 -7.85 15.86 -30.21
C ILE A 102 -7.09 17.12 -29.76
N ASN A 103 -7.04 17.39 -28.45
CA ASN A 103 -6.38 18.54 -27.84
C ASN A 103 -4.99 18.21 -27.26
N SER A 104 -4.36 17.13 -27.71
CA SER A 104 -3.05 16.65 -27.21
C SER A 104 -3.01 16.35 -25.71
N LYS A 105 -4.15 15.98 -25.11
CA LYS A 105 -4.26 15.48 -23.74
C LYS A 105 -4.72 14.02 -23.78
N ALA A 106 -3.94 13.11 -23.27
CA ALA A 106 -4.36 11.72 -23.10
C ALA A 106 -4.83 11.52 -21.65
N ASP A 107 -6.08 11.87 -21.41
CA ASP A 107 -6.70 11.58 -20.11
C ASP A 107 -7.20 10.14 -20.11
N ILE A 108 -6.60 9.31 -19.25
CA ILE A 108 -7.02 7.92 -19.00
C ILE A 108 -8.04 7.96 -17.87
N THR A 109 -9.30 7.63 -18.16
CA THR A 109 -10.37 7.66 -17.16
C THR A 109 -10.43 6.37 -16.34
N ALA A 110 -10.09 5.23 -16.96
CA ALA A 110 -10.03 3.97 -16.25
C ALA A 110 -9.02 3.01 -16.88
N ILE A 111 -8.42 2.19 -16.03
CA ILE A 111 -7.58 1.04 -16.41
C ILE A 111 -8.21 -0.21 -15.79
N ASP A 112 -8.54 -1.20 -16.61
CA ASP A 112 -8.97 -2.53 -16.18
C ASP A 112 -8.01 -3.58 -16.77
N LEU A 113 -7.26 -4.26 -15.89
CA LEU A 113 -6.34 -5.34 -16.26
C LEU A 113 -6.81 -6.65 -15.63
N GLN A 114 -6.87 -7.72 -16.43
CA GLN A 114 -7.29 -9.03 -15.95
C GLN A 114 -6.34 -10.14 -16.43
N GLY A 115 -5.97 -11.02 -15.49
CA GLY A 115 -5.18 -12.20 -15.77
C GLY A 115 -3.79 -11.87 -16.27
N VAL A 116 -3.07 -11.01 -15.54
CA VAL A 116 -1.69 -10.62 -15.85
C VAL A 116 -0.72 -11.64 -15.28
N LYS A 117 0.25 -12.06 -16.12
CA LYS A 117 1.43 -12.82 -15.69
C LYS A 117 2.66 -12.10 -16.25
N ALA A 118 3.53 -11.63 -15.37
CA ALA A 118 4.76 -10.96 -15.76
C ALA A 118 5.98 -11.65 -15.12
N ASN A 119 7.02 -11.90 -15.92
CA ASN A 119 8.28 -12.48 -15.46
C ASN A 119 9.40 -11.46 -15.71
N VAL A 120 9.76 -10.76 -14.68
CA VAL A 120 10.79 -9.71 -14.69
C VAL A 120 12.09 -10.28 -14.14
N VAL A 121 13.17 -10.07 -14.84
CA VAL A 121 14.52 -10.46 -14.41
C VAL A 121 15.43 -9.24 -14.49
N ARG A 122 16.11 -8.93 -13.40
CA ARG A 122 17.24 -8.03 -13.38
C ARG A 122 18.51 -8.84 -13.43
N ASN A 123 19.32 -8.60 -14.45
CA ASN A 123 20.60 -9.29 -14.65
C ASN A 123 21.69 -8.79 -13.66
N PRO A 124 22.82 -9.51 -13.52
CA PRO A 124 23.91 -9.09 -12.62
C PRO A 124 24.53 -7.73 -12.99
N ASP A 125 24.45 -7.31 -14.25
CA ASP A 125 24.92 -6.02 -14.74
C ASP A 125 23.91 -4.87 -14.50
N GLY A 126 22.79 -5.15 -13.86
CA GLY A 126 21.74 -4.18 -13.55
C GLY A 126 20.71 -3.96 -14.67
N THR A 127 20.87 -4.58 -15.84
CA THR A 127 19.91 -4.50 -16.94
C THR A 127 18.68 -5.37 -16.68
N PHE A 128 17.53 -4.96 -17.23
CA PHE A 128 16.31 -5.74 -17.15
C PHE A 128 16.02 -6.53 -18.42
N ASN A 129 15.39 -7.67 -18.29
CA ASN A 129 14.98 -8.51 -19.42
C ASN A 129 13.94 -7.85 -20.36
N PHE A 130 13.46 -6.65 -20.02
CA PHE A 130 12.57 -5.82 -20.84
C PHE A 130 13.21 -4.53 -21.36
N ASP A 131 14.49 -4.24 -21.07
CA ASP A 131 15.17 -3.01 -21.50
C ASP A 131 15.18 -2.83 -23.02
N TYR A 132 15.18 -3.94 -23.77
CA TYR A 132 15.08 -3.89 -25.23
C TYR A 132 13.76 -3.25 -25.70
N ILE A 133 12.68 -3.36 -24.92
CA ILE A 133 11.40 -2.68 -25.21
C ILE A 133 11.58 -1.18 -24.99
N LEU A 134 12.14 -0.78 -23.85
CA LEU A 134 12.37 0.63 -23.56
C LEU A 134 13.27 1.28 -24.61
N ASN A 135 14.36 0.58 -24.99
CA ASN A 135 15.30 1.04 -26.01
C ASN A 135 14.65 1.14 -27.41
N ALA A 136 13.73 0.22 -27.75
CA ALA A 136 13.03 0.24 -29.03
C ALA A 136 12.12 1.47 -29.19
N PHE A 137 11.61 2.01 -28.08
CA PHE A 137 10.73 3.19 -28.06
C PHE A 137 11.43 4.47 -27.56
N ALA A 138 12.67 4.38 -27.09
CA ALA A 138 13.47 5.55 -26.79
C ALA A 138 13.65 6.38 -28.08
N SER A 139 13.24 7.64 -28.05
CA SER A 139 13.46 8.52 -29.19
C SER A 139 14.94 8.89 -29.28
N ASN A 140 15.61 8.55 -30.39
CA ASN A 140 16.88 9.14 -30.79
C ASN A 140 16.69 10.63 -31.17
N LYS A 141 16.35 11.46 -30.18
CA LYS A 141 16.20 12.91 -30.42
C LYS A 141 17.28 13.68 -29.67
N GLU A 142 18.41 13.84 -30.32
CA GLU A 142 19.15 15.11 -30.40
C GLU A 142 18.44 16.10 -31.35
N GLU A 143 17.13 16.21 -31.32
CA GLU A 143 16.40 17.24 -32.08
C GLU A 143 15.57 18.08 -31.15
N GLU A 144 16.02 19.36 -31.04
CA GLU A 144 15.29 20.55 -30.59
C GLU A 144 14.29 20.34 -29.44
N LYS A 145 14.64 20.87 -28.28
CA LYS A 145 13.72 21.23 -27.21
C LYS A 145 12.64 22.20 -27.71
N LYS A 146 11.71 21.72 -28.52
CA LYS A 146 10.38 22.31 -28.55
C LYS A 146 9.76 22.00 -27.22
N GLU A 147 9.34 23.02 -26.49
CA GLU A 147 8.53 22.92 -25.27
C GLU A 147 7.33 22.02 -25.56
N SER A 148 7.53 20.71 -25.45
CA SER A 148 6.41 19.78 -25.40
C SER A 148 5.75 20.01 -24.04
N LYS A 149 4.51 20.49 -24.05
CA LYS A 149 3.71 20.55 -22.84
C LYS A 149 3.80 19.19 -22.14
N PRO A 150 4.06 19.15 -20.84
CA PRO A 150 4.15 17.90 -20.13
C PRO A 150 2.90 17.04 -20.38
N PHE A 151 3.11 15.77 -20.69
CA PHE A 151 2.02 14.83 -20.91
C PHE A 151 1.43 14.52 -19.53
N ILE A 152 0.29 15.10 -19.22
CA ILE A 152 -0.42 14.87 -17.96
C ILE A 152 -1.20 13.58 -18.10
N ILE A 153 -0.83 12.55 -17.35
CA ILE A 153 -1.60 11.32 -17.22
C ILE A 153 -2.48 11.48 -15.97
N SER A 154 -3.78 11.53 -16.15
CA SER A 154 -4.75 11.44 -15.07
C SER A 154 -5.43 10.08 -15.09
N PHE A 155 -5.59 9.47 -13.90
CA PHE A 155 -6.32 8.22 -13.75
C PHE A 155 -7.47 8.44 -12.78
N ASP A 156 -8.70 8.12 -13.19
CA ASP A 156 -9.84 8.16 -12.28
C ASP A 156 -10.03 6.84 -11.54
N LYS A 157 -9.90 5.72 -12.25
CA LYS A 157 -10.14 4.39 -11.71
C LYS A 157 -9.09 3.38 -12.18
N ILE A 158 -8.58 2.61 -11.24
CA ILE A 158 -7.71 1.45 -11.50
C ILE A 158 -8.41 0.21 -10.96
N ASN A 159 -8.56 -0.81 -11.81
CA ASN A 159 -9.15 -2.09 -11.47
C ASN A 159 -8.25 -3.21 -12.02
N LEU A 160 -7.69 -4.03 -11.13
CA LEU A 160 -6.77 -5.10 -11.50
C LEU A 160 -7.33 -6.42 -10.95
N GLN A 161 -7.34 -7.49 -11.75
CA GLN A 161 -7.86 -8.80 -11.36
C GLN A 161 -6.90 -9.91 -11.80
N ASP A 162 -6.64 -10.86 -10.92
CA ASP A 162 -5.77 -12.02 -11.16
C ASP A 162 -4.38 -11.60 -11.66
N ILE A 163 -3.65 -10.85 -10.86
CA ILE A 163 -2.33 -10.32 -11.20
C ILE A 163 -1.24 -11.17 -10.56
N GLY A 164 -0.37 -11.75 -11.38
CA GLY A 164 0.80 -12.50 -10.96
C GLY A 164 2.08 -11.88 -11.52
N ILE A 165 3.05 -11.62 -10.65
CA ILE A 165 4.35 -11.05 -11.01
C ILE A 165 5.44 -11.89 -10.35
N SER A 166 6.39 -12.37 -11.15
CA SER A 166 7.65 -12.95 -10.69
C SER A 166 8.76 -11.97 -11.00
N PHE A 167 9.50 -11.55 -9.99
CA PHE A 167 10.68 -10.72 -10.15
C PHE A 167 11.89 -11.42 -9.55
N ILE A 168 12.90 -11.67 -10.38
CA ILE A 168 14.17 -12.26 -9.99
C ILE A 168 15.25 -11.20 -10.18
N ASP A 169 15.82 -10.75 -9.09
CA ASP A 169 16.94 -9.81 -9.08
C ASP A 169 18.25 -10.55 -8.85
N GLN A 170 18.95 -10.87 -9.95
CA GLN A 170 20.23 -11.59 -9.88
C GLN A 170 21.37 -10.71 -9.34
N GLN A 171 21.23 -9.38 -9.39
CA GLN A 171 22.22 -8.45 -8.85
C GLN A 171 22.20 -8.41 -7.32
N SER A 172 21.02 -8.28 -6.71
CA SER A 172 20.85 -8.26 -5.26
C SER A 172 20.45 -9.62 -4.68
N ARG A 173 20.26 -10.63 -5.53
CA ARG A 173 19.79 -11.99 -5.17
C ARG A 173 18.45 -11.98 -4.43
N ASN A 174 17.53 -11.14 -4.90
CA ASN A 174 16.17 -11.05 -4.38
C ASN A 174 15.19 -11.74 -5.32
N ASP A 175 14.36 -12.62 -4.76
CA ASP A 175 13.27 -13.27 -5.48
C ASP A 175 11.93 -12.81 -4.91
N ILE A 176 11.11 -12.19 -5.75
CA ILE A 176 9.77 -11.74 -5.37
C ILE A 176 8.73 -12.46 -6.23
N ASN A 177 7.83 -13.17 -5.57
CA ASN A 177 6.66 -13.74 -6.21
C ASN A 177 5.42 -13.11 -5.60
N LEU A 178 4.72 -12.32 -6.41
CA LEU A 178 3.53 -11.59 -6.03
C LEU A 178 2.34 -12.13 -6.81
N TYR A 179 1.25 -12.43 -6.13
CA TYR A 179 -0.06 -12.67 -6.71
C TYR A 179 -1.12 -11.95 -5.88
N PHE A 180 -2.10 -11.35 -6.53
CA PHE A 180 -3.33 -10.91 -5.86
C PHE A 180 -4.55 -11.15 -6.75
N LYS A 181 -5.69 -11.38 -6.11
CA LYS A 181 -6.94 -11.69 -6.79
C LYS A 181 -7.60 -10.42 -7.34
N SER A 182 -7.68 -9.37 -6.55
CA SER A 182 -8.24 -8.09 -7.01
C SER A 182 -7.63 -6.89 -6.29
N PHE A 183 -7.48 -5.81 -7.02
CA PHE A 183 -7.10 -4.50 -6.54
C PHE A 183 -7.99 -3.46 -7.20
N ASP A 184 -8.59 -2.57 -6.44
CA ASP A 184 -9.29 -1.42 -6.97
C ASP A 184 -9.03 -0.16 -6.16
N THR A 185 -8.96 0.95 -6.86
CA THR A 185 -8.84 2.29 -6.28
C THR A 185 -9.34 3.37 -7.24
N ARG A 186 -9.60 4.55 -6.68
CA ARG A 186 -9.84 5.78 -7.43
C ARG A 186 -8.75 6.77 -7.14
N VAL A 187 -8.19 7.36 -8.19
CA VAL A 187 -7.15 8.38 -8.10
C VAL A 187 -7.79 9.74 -8.41
N LYS A 188 -7.94 10.58 -7.41
CA LYS A 188 -8.51 11.92 -7.53
C LYS A 188 -7.50 12.94 -8.04
N LYS A 189 -6.22 12.75 -7.68
CA LYS A 189 -5.09 13.58 -8.10
C LYS A 189 -3.82 12.77 -8.18
N PHE A 190 -3.06 12.94 -9.25
CA PHE A 190 -1.74 12.33 -9.44
C PHE A 190 -0.82 13.38 -10.09
N ASP A 191 -0.05 14.08 -9.29
CA ASP A 191 0.77 15.21 -9.72
C ASP A 191 2.24 14.97 -9.32
N LEU A 192 3.02 14.51 -10.29
CA LEU A 192 4.44 14.20 -10.11
C LEU A 192 5.29 15.47 -9.93
N GLU A 193 4.89 16.59 -10.53
CA GLU A 193 5.67 17.85 -10.45
C GLU A 193 5.55 18.50 -9.07
N GLN A 194 4.36 18.42 -8.47
CA GLN A 194 4.08 18.94 -7.13
C GLN A 194 4.27 17.90 -6.03
N ASN A 195 4.61 16.65 -6.39
CA ASN A 195 4.68 15.51 -5.48
C ASN A 195 3.39 15.37 -4.64
N SER A 196 2.22 15.50 -5.29
CA SER A 196 0.92 15.59 -4.63
C SER A 196 -0.05 14.53 -5.16
N TYR A 197 -0.56 13.72 -4.26
CA TYR A 197 -1.41 12.57 -4.57
C TYR A 197 -2.68 12.62 -3.73
N ALA A 198 -3.84 12.42 -4.37
CA ALA A 198 -5.11 12.21 -3.68
C ALA A 198 -5.74 10.91 -4.19
N ILE A 199 -5.79 9.93 -3.31
CA ILE A 199 -6.24 8.57 -3.59
C ILE A 199 -7.52 8.33 -2.77
N GLY A 200 -8.51 7.71 -3.37
CA GLY A 200 -9.71 7.27 -2.67
C GLY A 200 -9.41 6.09 -1.73
N ASP A 201 -10.37 5.18 -1.65
CA ASP A 201 -10.14 3.93 -0.92
C ASP A 201 -9.24 3.00 -1.74
N ILE A 202 -8.34 2.30 -1.05
CA ILE A 202 -7.51 1.24 -1.63
C ILE A 202 -8.06 -0.10 -1.14
N ASN A 203 -8.55 -0.92 -2.06
CA ASN A 203 -9.02 -2.27 -1.78
C ASN A 203 -8.09 -3.28 -2.45
N LEU A 204 -7.61 -4.27 -1.68
CA LEU A 204 -6.77 -5.36 -2.17
C LEU A 204 -7.21 -6.68 -1.55
N ASP A 205 -7.55 -7.66 -2.38
CA ASP A 205 -7.97 -8.99 -1.93
C ASP A 205 -7.04 -10.09 -2.46
N GLY A 206 -6.76 -11.05 -1.59
CA GLY A 206 -6.11 -12.30 -1.93
C GLY A 206 -4.62 -12.16 -2.23
N LEU A 207 -3.91 -11.24 -1.55
CA LEU A 207 -2.47 -11.10 -1.72
C LEU A 207 -1.73 -12.34 -1.22
N LYS A 208 -0.90 -12.90 -2.10
CA LYS A 208 0.13 -13.89 -1.79
C LYS A 208 1.47 -13.31 -2.21
N LEU A 209 2.29 -12.98 -1.23
CA LEU A 209 3.63 -12.45 -1.46
C LEU A 209 4.66 -13.40 -0.86
N LYS A 210 5.60 -13.85 -1.69
CA LYS A 210 6.81 -14.54 -1.24
C LYS A 210 8.01 -13.70 -1.65
N LEU A 211 8.75 -13.25 -0.66
CA LEU A 211 9.96 -12.46 -0.84
C LEU A 211 11.12 -13.17 -0.18
N LYS A 212 12.09 -13.56 -1.00
CA LYS A 212 13.40 -14.00 -0.53
C LYS A 212 14.41 -12.90 -0.83
N GLN A 213 15.13 -12.51 0.19
CA GLN A 213 16.12 -11.45 0.13
C GLN A 213 17.48 -11.98 0.59
N ASP A 214 18.51 -11.63 -0.16
CA ASP A 214 19.90 -11.86 0.21
C ASP A 214 20.67 -10.59 -0.16
N LEU A 215 20.44 -9.52 0.62
CA LEU A 215 21.06 -8.21 0.38
C LEU A 215 22.57 -8.32 0.54
N VAL A 216 23.29 -8.00 -0.52
CA VAL A 216 24.73 -7.70 -0.46
C VAL A 216 24.87 -6.27 0.07
N GLU A 217 25.78 -6.07 1.03
CA GLU A 217 26.02 -4.77 1.70
C GLU A 217 26.16 -3.58 0.74
N GLU A 218 26.76 -3.80 -0.43
CA GLU A 218 26.92 -2.83 -1.52
C GLU A 218 25.59 -2.29 -2.11
N VAL A 219 24.51 -3.07 -2.04
CA VAL A 219 23.20 -2.67 -2.59
C VAL A 219 22.44 -1.78 -1.62
N SER A 220 22.62 -1.98 -0.31
CA SER A 220 21.97 -1.15 0.72
C SER A 220 22.46 0.30 0.64
N GLU A 221 23.75 0.55 0.48
CA GLU A 221 24.30 1.91 0.30
C GLU A 221 23.79 2.62 -0.95
N ASN A 222 23.59 1.88 -2.06
CA ASN A 222 23.09 2.46 -3.30
C ASN A 222 21.59 2.76 -3.24
N VAL A 223 20.81 1.96 -2.52
CA VAL A 223 19.39 2.23 -2.27
C VAL A 223 19.23 3.45 -1.36
N GLU A 224 20.01 3.59 -0.30
CA GLU A 224 20.01 4.78 0.55
C GLU A 224 20.38 6.05 -0.23
N LYS A 225 21.44 6.02 -1.05
CA LYS A 225 21.81 7.16 -1.90
C LYS A 225 20.74 7.52 -2.94
N GLN A 226 20.01 6.54 -3.49
CA GLN A 226 18.89 6.81 -4.40
C GLN A 226 17.67 7.38 -3.66
N VAL A 227 17.35 6.89 -2.48
CA VAL A 227 16.29 7.45 -1.62
C VAL A 227 16.62 8.88 -1.21
N ASP A 228 17.86 9.17 -0.83
CA ASP A 228 18.31 10.52 -0.49
C ASP A 228 18.27 11.48 -1.68
N SER A 229 18.57 11.01 -2.90
CA SER A 229 18.43 11.82 -4.11
C SER A 229 16.95 12.12 -4.46
N LEU A 230 16.01 11.27 -4.05
CA LEU A 230 14.58 11.51 -4.18
C LEU A 230 14.05 12.48 -3.12
N ASN A 231 14.69 12.56 -1.95
CA ASN A 231 14.31 13.44 -0.85
C ASN A 231 14.61 14.93 -1.10
N GLN A 232 15.37 15.28 -2.15
CA GLN A 232 15.56 16.70 -2.55
C GLN A 232 14.36 17.28 -3.33
N LYS A 233 13.32 16.49 -3.60
CA LYS A 233 12.09 16.95 -4.23
C LYS A 233 11.17 17.63 -3.21
N LYS A 234 10.20 18.41 -3.71
CA LYS A 234 9.15 19.00 -2.89
C LYS A 234 8.55 17.97 -1.94
N PRO A 235 8.26 18.34 -0.69
CA PRO A 235 7.70 17.39 0.27
C PRO A 235 6.41 16.77 -0.27
N MET A 236 6.27 15.46 -0.09
CA MET A 236 5.13 14.69 -0.58
C MET A 236 3.86 15.08 0.19
N THR A 237 2.78 15.31 -0.54
CA THR A 237 1.44 15.41 0.02
C THR A 237 0.60 14.21 -0.40
N LEU A 238 0.03 13.50 0.56
CA LEU A 238 -0.80 12.32 0.34
C LEU A 238 -2.13 12.50 1.04
N ASP A 239 -3.22 12.48 0.27
CA ASP A 239 -4.60 12.37 0.75
C ASP A 239 -5.11 10.96 0.43
N LEU A 240 -5.52 10.22 1.45
CA LEU A 240 -5.98 8.84 1.36
C LEU A 240 -7.21 8.65 2.24
N ASN A 241 -8.32 8.17 1.65
CA ASN A 241 -9.56 7.98 2.40
C ASN A 241 -9.49 6.78 3.35
N GLY A 242 -9.02 5.63 2.85
CA GLY A 242 -8.95 4.40 3.62
C GLY A 242 -8.29 3.26 2.87
N ILE A 243 -8.10 2.17 3.60
CA ILE A 243 -7.50 0.93 3.10
C ILE A 243 -8.38 -0.23 3.56
N LYS A 244 -8.62 -1.18 2.66
CA LYS A 244 -9.18 -2.48 2.99
C LYS A 244 -8.40 -3.59 2.30
N PHE A 245 -7.67 -4.35 3.09
CA PHE A 245 -6.90 -5.52 2.68
C PHE A 245 -7.54 -6.78 3.22
N THR A 246 -7.82 -7.76 2.35
CA THR A 246 -8.44 -9.01 2.75
C THR A 246 -7.66 -10.22 2.23
N ASN A 247 -7.63 -11.30 3.02
CA ASN A 247 -7.03 -12.59 2.65
C ASN A 247 -5.55 -12.48 2.26
N PHE A 248 -4.73 -11.93 3.15
CA PHE A 248 -3.29 -11.75 2.94
C PHE A 248 -2.49 -12.96 3.43
N ASP A 249 -1.46 -13.32 2.65
CA ASP A 249 -0.46 -14.34 2.96
C ASP A 249 0.91 -13.84 2.51
N ILE A 250 1.73 -13.40 3.45
CA ILE A 250 3.06 -12.83 3.21
C ILE A 250 4.10 -13.73 3.84
N ASP A 251 5.08 -14.14 3.04
CA ASP A 251 6.22 -14.97 3.43
C ASP A 251 7.51 -14.20 3.07
N TYR A 252 8.21 -13.75 4.08
CA TYR A 252 9.46 -12.99 3.97
C TYR A 252 10.62 -13.80 4.53
N GLY A 253 11.71 -13.88 3.81
CA GLY A 253 12.95 -14.48 4.27
C GLY A 253 14.15 -13.68 3.79
N ASP A 254 15.06 -13.39 4.72
CA ASP A 254 16.37 -12.82 4.47
C ASP A 254 17.43 -13.71 5.09
N ASP A 255 18.16 -14.41 4.22
CA ASP A 255 19.18 -15.36 4.63
C ASP A 255 20.45 -14.67 5.18
N ASN A 256 20.67 -13.40 4.84
CA ASN A 256 21.82 -12.61 5.28
C ASN A 256 21.61 -12.12 6.72
N THR A 257 20.49 -11.49 7.01
CA THR A 257 20.14 -11.00 8.35
C THR A 257 19.53 -12.08 9.24
N LYS A 258 19.27 -13.28 8.71
CA LYS A 258 18.55 -14.37 9.40
C LYS A 258 17.17 -13.92 9.91
N THR A 259 16.51 -13.06 9.13
CA THR A 259 15.16 -12.56 9.39
C THR A 259 14.14 -13.33 8.58
N PHE A 260 13.16 -13.94 9.26
CA PHE A 260 12.08 -14.67 8.62
C PHE A 260 10.76 -14.24 9.22
N ALA A 261 9.77 -13.90 8.37
CA ALA A 261 8.47 -13.52 8.83
C ALA A 261 7.36 -14.15 7.97
N LYS A 262 6.36 -14.69 8.64
CA LYS A 262 5.12 -15.16 8.03
C LYS A 262 3.96 -14.37 8.61
N VAL A 263 3.21 -13.69 7.74
CA VAL A 263 2.07 -12.88 8.14
C VAL A 263 0.85 -13.31 7.33
N ILE A 264 -0.16 -13.79 8.01
CA ILE A 264 -1.45 -14.14 7.42
C ILE A 264 -2.53 -13.36 8.16
N PHE A 265 -3.48 -12.76 7.46
CA PHE A 265 -4.65 -12.17 8.10
C PHE A 265 -5.88 -12.21 7.18
N GLN A 266 -7.06 -12.18 7.79
CA GLN A 266 -8.33 -12.15 7.09
C GLN A 266 -8.69 -10.75 6.60
N GLU A 267 -8.54 -9.74 7.48
CA GLU A 267 -8.86 -8.35 7.17
C GLU A 267 -7.95 -7.39 7.94
N LEU A 268 -7.44 -6.40 7.24
CA LEU A 268 -6.88 -5.17 7.76
C LEU A 268 -7.62 -4.02 7.09
N SER A 269 -8.33 -3.20 7.87
CA SER A 269 -9.04 -2.06 7.31
C SER A 269 -8.90 -0.81 8.17
N THR A 270 -8.88 0.34 7.51
CA THR A 270 -8.75 1.64 8.15
C THR A 270 -9.45 2.73 7.33
N ASN A 271 -10.02 3.71 8.01
CA ASN A 271 -10.50 4.96 7.43
C ASN A 271 -9.67 6.12 8.00
N ILE A 272 -9.17 6.96 7.13
CA ILE A 272 -8.24 8.03 7.44
C ILE A 272 -8.97 9.37 7.31
N LYS A 273 -8.89 10.20 8.35
CA LYS A 273 -9.44 11.57 8.33
C LYS A 273 -8.40 12.61 7.91
N LYS A 274 -7.15 12.39 8.30
CA LYS A 274 -6.03 13.30 7.99
C LYS A 274 -4.72 12.53 7.95
N LEU A 275 -3.89 12.81 6.95
CA LEU A 275 -2.56 12.28 6.78
C LEU A 275 -1.62 13.42 6.38
N ASP A 276 -1.11 14.17 7.36
CA ASP A 276 -0.23 15.30 7.16
C ASP A 276 1.22 14.91 7.47
N LEU A 277 1.89 14.43 6.44
CA LEU A 277 3.28 13.95 6.53
C LEU A 277 4.27 15.07 6.86
N GLN A 278 3.95 16.33 6.51
CA GLN A 278 4.85 17.46 6.71
C GLN A 278 4.82 17.99 8.14
N ASN A 279 3.70 17.84 8.82
CA ASN A 279 3.50 18.30 10.18
C ASN A 279 3.47 17.16 11.20
N ASN A 280 3.69 15.91 10.78
CA ASN A 280 3.55 14.70 11.61
C ASN A 280 2.18 14.63 12.31
N ASP A 281 1.09 15.06 11.62
CA ASP A 281 -0.26 15.13 12.19
C ASP A 281 -1.18 14.12 11.49
N TYR A 282 -1.53 13.07 12.21
CA TYR A 282 -2.27 11.92 11.71
C TYR A 282 -3.58 11.77 12.47
N ASN A 283 -4.68 11.61 11.75
CA ASN A 283 -6.00 11.34 12.33
C ASN A 283 -6.65 10.17 11.60
N VAL A 284 -6.71 9.04 12.27
CA VAL A 284 -7.31 7.79 11.79
C VAL A 284 -8.64 7.59 12.49
N LYS A 285 -9.70 7.33 11.72
CA LYS A 285 -11.03 7.14 12.30
C LYS A 285 -11.13 5.78 12.99
N ASN A 286 -10.66 4.74 12.31
CA ASN A 286 -10.69 3.36 12.83
C ASN A 286 -9.57 2.53 12.19
N LEU A 287 -9.13 1.50 12.91
CA LEU A 287 -8.20 0.47 12.45
C LEU A 287 -8.70 -0.88 12.95
N LEU A 288 -8.96 -1.80 12.03
CA LEU A 288 -9.33 -3.19 12.30
C LEU A 288 -8.24 -4.13 11.81
N LEU A 289 -7.82 -5.07 12.64
CA LEU A 289 -7.03 -6.23 12.24
C LEU A 289 -7.73 -7.51 12.72
N LYS A 290 -8.13 -8.37 11.79
CA LYS A 290 -8.90 -9.57 12.06
C LYS A 290 -8.24 -10.84 11.56
N GLY A 291 -8.26 -11.88 12.38
CA GLY A 291 -7.82 -13.22 12.03
C GLY A 291 -6.34 -13.27 11.65
N ALA A 292 -5.50 -12.51 12.38
CA ALA A 292 -4.09 -12.41 12.07
C ALA A 292 -3.27 -13.50 12.77
N ASN A 293 -2.34 -14.10 12.00
CA ASN A 293 -1.31 -14.99 12.50
C ASN A 293 0.05 -14.46 12.02
N ILE A 294 0.80 -13.88 12.94
CA ILE A 294 2.09 -13.24 12.70
C ILE A 294 3.17 -14.08 13.36
N ASN A 295 4.14 -14.56 12.57
CA ASN A 295 5.30 -15.29 13.04
C ASN A 295 6.55 -14.57 12.54
N ALA A 296 7.36 -14.04 13.47
CA ALA A 296 8.59 -13.31 13.17
C ALA A 296 9.76 -13.94 13.93
N ASN A 297 10.78 -14.36 13.18
CA ASN A 297 12.05 -14.86 13.70
C ASN A 297 13.14 -13.90 13.26
N LEU A 298 13.76 -13.23 14.21
CA LEU A 298 14.81 -12.25 13.97
C LEU A 298 16.12 -12.72 14.61
N PHE A 299 17.25 -12.31 14.07
CA PHE A 299 18.55 -12.50 14.67
C PHE A 299 19.09 -11.15 15.15
N ILE A 300 18.75 -10.78 16.39
CA ILE A 300 19.21 -9.52 16.99
C ILE A 300 20.33 -9.86 17.98
N ALA A 301 21.58 -9.83 17.50
CA ALA A 301 22.75 -10.02 18.37
C ALA A 301 22.86 -8.85 19.36
N LYS A 302 23.16 -9.15 20.63
CA LYS A 302 23.55 -8.10 21.59
C LYS A 302 24.87 -7.49 21.13
N ASN A 303 24.85 -6.38 20.44
CA ASN A 303 26.05 -5.59 20.20
C ASN A 303 26.50 -5.00 21.52
N SER A 304 27.60 -5.54 22.08
CA SER A 304 28.24 -5.03 23.29
C SER A 304 28.88 -3.64 23.11
N ASN A 305 28.80 -3.03 21.91
CA ASN A 305 29.39 -1.73 21.57
C ASN A 305 28.61 -0.97 20.49
N GLN A 306 27.31 -0.84 20.61
CA GLN A 306 26.70 0.33 19.98
C GLN A 306 27.02 1.54 20.87
N LYS A 307 28.16 2.21 20.60
CA LYS A 307 28.20 3.65 20.73
C LYS A 307 26.95 4.15 20.01
N THR A 308 26.05 4.75 20.78
CA THR A 308 25.03 5.62 20.22
C THR A 308 25.77 6.56 19.27
N GLU A 309 25.77 6.29 17.98
CA GLU A 309 26.12 7.31 17.02
C GLU A 309 25.04 8.37 17.24
N GLU A 310 25.44 9.45 17.88
CA GLU A 310 24.70 10.68 17.91
C GLU A 310 24.38 10.98 16.45
N LYS A 311 23.10 10.80 16.05
CA LYS A 311 22.64 11.30 14.77
C LYS A 311 23.10 12.74 14.70
N PRO A 312 23.72 13.17 13.58
CA PRO A 312 24.12 14.56 13.44
C PRO A 312 22.89 15.42 13.73
N GLN A 313 22.99 16.26 14.75
CA GLN A 313 22.03 17.30 15.07
C GLN A 313 21.95 18.29 13.91
N ASN A 314 21.31 17.91 12.82
CA ASN A 314 20.73 18.88 11.91
C ASN A 314 19.41 19.31 12.53
N SER A 315 19.50 20.34 13.34
CA SER A 315 18.42 21.00 14.04
C SER A 315 17.51 21.79 13.09
N SER A 316 16.67 21.11 12.34
CA SER A 316 15.31 21.57 12.14
C SER A 316 14.50 20.92 13.26
N ALA A 317 13.92 21.71 14.16
CA ALA A 317 13.08 21.20 15.25
C ALA A 317 12.04 20.26 14.64
N GLU A 318 12.24 18.93 14.77
CA GLU A 318 11.27 17.95 14.32
C GLU A 318 9.96 18.26 15.06
N LYS A 319 8.91 18.58 14.32
CA LYS A 319 7.60 18.83 14.91
C LYS A 319 7.17 17.57 15.66
N ALA A 320 6.76 17.76 16.91
CA ALA A 320 6.26 16.66 17.71
C ALA A 320 5.13 15.92 16.97
N MET A 321 5.18 14.60 16.99
CA MET A 321 4.18 13.75 16.32
C MET A 321 2.84 13.88 17.07
N LYS A 322 1.78 14.12 16.30
CA LYS A 322 0.39 14.04 16.74
C LYS A 322 -0.31 12.89 16.05
N PHE A 323 -0.83 11.96 16.82
CA PHE A 323 -1.56 10.80 16.31
C PHE A 323 -2.87 10.61 17.05
N LEU A 324 -3.98 10.62 16.32
CA LEU A 324 -5.33 10.39 16.83
C LEU A 324 -5.90 9.16 16.15
N LEU A 325 -6.42 8.21 16.95
CA LEU A 325 -7.08 7.00 16.46
C LEU A 325 -8.41 6.85 17.20
N GLY A 326 -9.53 6.95 16.45
CA GLY A 326 -10.86 6.87 17.07
C GLY A 326 -11.18 5.49 17.62
N GLU A 327 -10.85 4.43 16.86
CA GLU A 327 -11.10 3.05 17.24
C GLU A 327 -10.00 2.12 16.74
N LEU A 328 -9.53 1.20 17.59
CA LEU A 328 -8.65 0.07 17.23
C LEU A 328 -9.30 -1.24 17.66
N VAL A 329 -9.54 -2.12 16.70
CA VAL A 329 -10.03 -3.47 16.98
C VAL A 329 -9.01 -4.51 16.52
N LEU A 330 -8.55 -5.34 17.46
CA LEU A 330 -7.80 -6.57 17.18
C LEU A 330 -8.75 -7.75 17.50
N ASP A 331 -9.04 -8.59 16.49
CA ASP A 331 -9.95 -9.72 16.61
C ASP A 331 -9.26 -11.01 16.17
N ASP A 332 -9.10 -11.96 17.07
CA ASP A 332 -8.39 -13.25 16.88
C ASP A 332 -6.97 -13.08 16.31
N VAL A 333 -6.16 -12.26 16.97
CA VAL A 333 -4.77 -12.03 16.59
C VAL A 333 -3.84 -12.97 17.37
N LYS A 334 -2.92 -13.61 16.65
CA LYS A 334 -1.86 -14.47 17.18
C LYS A 334 -0.50 -13.94 16.75
N VAL A 335 0.44 -13.86 17.70
CA VAL A 335 1.77 -13.34 17.43
C VAL A 335 2.81 -14.24 18.03
N VAL A 336 3.73 -14.71 17.20
CA VAL A 336 4.97 -15.38 17.62
C VAL A 336 6.14 -14.50 17.24
N TYR A 337 6.95 -14.15 18.21
CA TYR A 337 8.18 -13.39 18.02
C TYR A 337 9.34 -14.13 18.67
N ASN A 338 10.40 -14.37 17.92
CA ASN A 338 11.62 -15.02 18.42
C ASN A 338 12.86 -14.24 18.00
N ASN A 339 13.65 -13.83 18.97
CA ASN A 339 15.03 -13.41 18.75
C ASN A 339 15.95 -14.63 18.83
N THR A 340 16.35 -15.18 17.69
CA THR A 340 17.14 -16.40 17.60
C THR A 340 18.58 -16.25 18.12
N ALA A 341 19.05 -15.02 18.35
CA ALA A 341 20.34 -14.73 18.97
C ALA A 341 20.28 -14.74 20.50
N ALA A 342 19.10 -14.70 21.11
CA ALA A 342 18.92 -14.67 22.55
C ALA A 342 18.59 -16.06 23.11
N GLY A 343 19.10 -16.37 24.32
CA GLY A 343 18.66 -17.54 25.06
C GLY A 343 17.30 -17.35 25.72
N ASN A 344 16.60 -18.43 26.01
CA ASN A 344 15.32 -18.39 26.72
C ASN A 344 15.47 -17.89 28.17
N SER A 345 14.53 -17.08 28.61
CA SER A 345 14.43 -16.60 30.00
C SER A 345 13.16 -17.16 30.67
N PRO A 346 13.19 -17.43 31.98
CA PRO A 346 12.01 -17.85 32.72
C PRO A 346 11.00 -16.70 32.87
N GLY A 347 9.70 -17.02 32.91
CA GLY A 347 8.62 -16.03 33.00
C GLY A 347 8.30 -15.38 31.67
N MET A 348 7.96 -14.11 31.69
CA MET A 348 7.71 -13.32 30.48
C MET A 348 9.01 -13.04 29.75
N ASP A 349 9.24 -13.74 28.66
CA ASP A 349 10.45 -13.64 27.86
C ASP A 349 10.22 -12.73 26.65
N PHE A 350 10.67 -11.48 26.74
CA PHE A 350 10.49 -10.48 25.69
C PHE A 350 11.29 -10.75 24.41
N ASN A 351 12.27 -11.69 24.45
CA ASN A 351 12.95 -12.16 23.26
C ASN A 351 12.21 -13.30 22.56
N HIS A 352 11.27 -13.95 23.26
CA HIS A 352 10.52 -15.11 22.76
C HIS A 352 9.07 -15.03 23.18
N LEU A 353 8.29 -14.16 22.54
CA LEU A 353 6.87 -13.96 22.81
C LEU A 353 6.00 -14.92 21.99
N ASN A 354 4.94 -15.44 22.60
CA ASN A 354 3.94 -16.23 21.90
C ASN A 354 2.54 -15.92 22.44
N PHE A 355 1.91 -14.94 21.80
CA PHE A 355 0.52 -14.60 22.05
C PHE A 355 -0.40 -15.53 21.25
N THR A 356 -1.03 -16.47 21.94
CA THR A 356 -1.99 -17.41 21.33
C THR A 356 -3.38 -16.83 21.20
N LYS A 357 -3.67 -15.73 21.90
CA LYS A 357 -4.86 -14.94 21.80
C LYS A 357 -4.54 -13.49 22.15
N LEU A 358 -4.91 -12.59 21.26
CA LEU A 358 -4.84 -11.15 21.47
C LEU A 358 -6.08 -10.53 20.84
N ASN A 359 -7.04 -10.14 21.69
CA ASN A 359 -8.20 -9.34 21.31
C ASN A 359 -8.10 -8.01 22.03
N LEU A 360 -8.42 -6.93 21.34
CA LEU A 360 -8.39 -5.58 21.87
C LEU A 360 -9.49 -4.75 21.20
N ASP A 361 -10.21 -4.00 22.00
CA ASP A 361 -11.09 -2.92 21.58
C ASP A 361 -10.67 -1.67 22.35
N LEU A 362 -10.10 -0.71 21.62
CA LEU A 362 -9.52 0.52 22.14
C LEU A 362 -10.19 1.70 21.42
N GLU A 363 -10.66 2.68 22.16
CA GLU A 363 -11.26 3.90 21.64
C GLU A 363 -10.47 5.15 22.07
N ASP A 364 -10.64 6.21 21.27
CA ASP A 364 -10.16 7.57 21.55
C ASP A 364 -8.65 7.64 21.88
N PHE A 365 -7.85 6.80 21.22
CA PHE A 365 -6.41 6.84 21.41
C PHE A 365 -5.83 8.13 20.84
N LYS A 366 -5.05 8.80 21.65
CA LYS A 366 -4.29 10.00 21.26
C LYS A 366 -2.85 9.91 21.74
N MET A 367 -1.96 10.35 20.90
CA MET A 367 -0.56 10.62 21.20
C MET A 367 -0.25 12.04 20.75
N GLU A 368 0.03 12.92 21.69
CA GLU A 368 0.32 14.32 21.45
C GLU A 368 1.20 14.87 22.58
N ASN A 369 2.28 15.57 22.23
CA ASN A 369 3.19 16.20 23.20
C ASN A 369 3.72 15.27 24.30
N GLY A 370 4.06 14.01 23.94
CA GLY A 370 4.55 13.03 24.92
C GLY A 370 3.48 12.38 25.78
N THR A 371 2.21 12.79 25.67
CA THR A 371 1.07 12.18 26.36
C THR A 371 0.44 11.10 25.48
N PHE A 372 0.16 9.94 26.08
CA PHE A 372 -0.64 8.85 25.48
C PHE A 372 -1.90 8.66 26.31
N ALA A 373 -3.04 8.65 25.67
CA ALA A 373 -4.31 8.42 26.38
C ALA A 373 -5.29 7.64 25.49
N GLY A 374 -6.25 6.94 26.11
CA GLY A 374 -7.30 6.21 25.43
C GLY A 374 -8.15 5.40 26.40
N THR A 375 -9.19 4.76 25.85
CA THR A 375 -10.10 3.88 26.59
C THR A 375 -10.02 2.46 26.05
N VAL A 376 -9.60 1.51 26.86
CA VAL A 376 -9.70 0.08 26.55
C VAL A 376 -11.08 -0.40 26.97
N ASN A 377 -11.98 -0.62 26.00
CA ASN A 377 -13.31 -1.16 26.23
C ASN A 377 -13.25 -2.67 26.57
N SER A 378 -12.36 -3.39 25.91
CA SER A 378 -12.05 -4.77 26.22
C SER A 378 -10.67 -5.17 25.73
N ALA A 379 -9.96 -6.00 26.52
CA ALA A 379 -8.82 -6.75 26.04
C ALA A 379 -8.80 -8.15 26.65
N GLU A 380 -8.35 -9.12 25.82
CA GLU A 380 -8.14 -10.50 26.20
C GLU A 380 -6.80 -10.96 25.65
N ILE A 381 -5.91 -11.42 26.55
CA ILE A 381 -4.51 -11.74 26.18
C ILE A 381 -4.15 -13.07 26.79
N LYS A 382 -3.60 -13.97 25.96
CA LYS A 382 -3.01 -15.23 26.43
C LYS A 382 -1.63 -15.41 25.82
N GLU A 383 -0.63 -15.53 26.68
CA GLU A 383 0.79 -15.68 26.33
C GLU A 383 1.38 -16.96 26.94
N LYS A 384 2.38 -17.56 26.29
CA LYS A 384 2.98 -18.85 26.64
C LYS A 384 3.60 -18.88 28.03
N SER A 385 4.04 -17.74 28.60
CA SER A 385 4.63 -17.63 29.94
C SER A 385 3.63 -17.94 31.08
N GLY A 386 2.34 -18.06 30.73
CA GLY A 386 1.24 -18.21 31.69
C GLY A 386 0.44 -16.93 31.92
N LEU A 387 0.85 -15.79 31.30
CA LEU A 387 0.01 -14.59 31.30
C LEU A 387 -1.33 -14.91 30.63
N ASN A 388 -2.42 -14.76 31.38
CA ASN A 388 -3.77 -15.02 30.90
C ASN A 388 -4.70 -13.94 31.44
N ILE A 389 -4.86 -12.87 30.66
CA ILE A 389 -5.82 -11.80 30.91
C ILE A 389 -7.13 -12.21 30.24
N GLN A 390 -8.16 -12.49 31.06
CA GLN A 390 -9.49 -12.89 30.58
C GLN A 390 -10.37 -11.69 30.26
N LYS A 391 -10.15 -10.58 30.97
CA LYS A 391 -10.83 -9.30 30.72
C LYS A 391 -9.97 -8.16 31.23
N PHE A 392 -9.84 -7.11 30.43
CA PHE A 392 -9.20 -5.89 30.82
C PHE A 392 -9.95 -4.70 30.24
N THR A 393 -10.30 -3.75 31.09
CA THR A 393 -10.91 -2.46 30.73
C THR A 393 -10.24 -1.36 31.52
N THR A 394 -10.01 -0.20 30.93
CA THR A 394 -9.47 0.96 31.63
C THR A 394 -9.51 2.21 30.76
N ASP A 395 -9.64 3.37 31.40
CA ASP A 395 -9.21 4.65 30.83
C ASP A 395 -7.76 4.88 31.23
N PHE A 396 -6.87 5.01 30.28
CA PHE A 396 -5.44 5.22 30.56
C PHE A 396 -4.96 6.59 30.07
N VAL A 397 -4.06 7.16 30.86
CA VAL A 397 -3.27 8.33 30.50
C VAL A 397 -1.83 8.10 30.92
N TYR A 398 -0.89 8.29 29.99
CA TYR A 398 0.53 8.25 30.22
C TYR A 398 1.10 9.64 29.90
N GLU A 399 1.71 10.25 30.91
CA GLU A 399 2.39 11.54 30.84
C GLU A 399 3.88 11.34 31.11
N GLU A 400 4.68 12.40 31.07
CA GLU A 400 6.14 12.30 31.17
C GLU A 400 6.61 11.65 32.48
N GLU A 401 5.96 11.93 33.60
CA GLU A 401 6.35 11.46 34.95
C GLU A 401 5.28 10.61 35.66
N GLN A 402 4.11 10.46 35.05
CA GLN A 402 2.97 9.81 35.70
C GLN A 402 2.08 9.05 34.73
N ALA A 403 1.55 7.90 35.17
CA ALA A 403 0.52 7.17 34.45
C ALA A 403 -0.69 6.91 35.36
N TYR A 404 -1.86 6.97 34.73
CA TYR A 404 -3.15 6.70 35.37
C TYR A 404 -3.86 5.56 34.62
N LEU A 405 -4.35 4.59 35.37
CA LEU A 405 -5.35 3.62 34.90
C LEU A 405 -6.60 3.84 35.75
N LYS A 406 -7.60 4.48 35.17
CA LYS A 406 -8.89 4.76 35.83
C LYS A 406 -9.94 3.76 35.34
N ASN A 407 -11.01 3.56 36.13
CA ASN A 407 -12.07 2.62 35.81
C ASN A 407 -11.52 1.22 35.49
N LEU A 408 -10.41 0.86 36.15
CA LEU A 408 -9.70 -0.36 35.90
C LEU A 408 -10.51 -1.58 36.29
N TYR A 409 -10.62 -2.53 35.40
CA TYR A 409 -11.01 -3.90 35.66
C TYR A 409 -10.05 -4.84 34.95
N LEU A 410 -9.28 -5.58 35.71
CA LEU A 410 -8.38 -6.61 35.22
C LEU A 410 -8.74 -7.95 35.85
N GLN A 411 -9.00 -8.96 35.04
CA GLN A 411 -9.31 -10.31 35.48
C GLN A 411 -8.33 -11.32 34.86
N THR A 412 -7.71 -12.10 35.71
CA THR A 412 -6.98 -13.32 35.37
C THR A 412 -7.68 -14.53 35.99
N PRO A 413 -7.27 -15.79 35.73
CA PRO A 413 -7.83 -16.96 36.40
C PRO A 413 -7.77 -16.94 37.94
N LYS A 414 -6.81 -16.17 38.50
CA LYS A 414 -6.52 -16.18 39.95
C LYS A 414 -6.62 -14.79 40.60
N THR A 415 -6.80 -13.72 39.86
CA THR A 415 -6.73 -12.35 40.38
C THR A 415 -7.73 -11.46 39.69
N VAL A 416 -8.38 -10.60 40.47
CA VAL A 416 -9.19 -9.50 39.97
C VAL A 416 -8.69 -8.20 40.59
N LEU A 417 -8.32 -7.22 39.74
CA LEU A 417 -7.99 -5.87 40.16
C LEU A 417 -9.07 -4.91 39.68
N ARG A 418 -9.41 -3.93 40.49
CA ARG A 418 -10.44 -2.92 40.19
C ARG A 418 -10.03 -1.56 40.72
N ASP A 419 -10.74 -0.55 40.26
CA ASP A 419 -10.70 0.86 40.63
C ASP A 419 -9.68 1.69 39.89
N GLN A 420 -8.54 2.03 40.46
CA GLN A 420 -7.55 2.85 39.76
C GLN A 420 -6.13 2.52 40.21
N ILE A 421 -5.19 2.67 39.27
CA ILE A 421 -3.76 2.59 39.55
C ILE A 421 -3.13 3.92 39.13
N VAL A 422 -2.26 4.46 39.98
CA VAL A 422 -1.41 5.61 39.65
C VAL A 422 0.03 5.17 39.78
N LEU A 423 0.82 5.40 38.75
CA LEU A 423 2.25 5.10 38.71
C LEU A 423 3.03 6.40 38.57
N ASN A 424 4.03 6.61 39.42
CA ASN A 424 4.99 7.70 39.28
C ASN A 424 6.35 7.14 38.86
N TYR A 425 6.96 7.78 37.88
CA TYR A 425 8.26 7.39 37.31
C TYR A 425 9.03 8.65 36.90
N ASN A 426 10.32 8.53 36.59
CA ASN A 426 11.13 9.67 36.18
C ASN A 426 11.08 9.93 34.67
N SER A 427 10.76 8.90 33.88
CA SER A 427 10.51 9.02 32.44
C SER A 427 9.76 7.78 31.93
N ILE A 428 9.10 7.88 30.77
CA ILE A 428 8.42 6.77 30.11
C ILE A 428 9.38 5.60 29.82
N GLU A 429 10.65 5.88 29.47
CA GLU A 429 11.66 4.86 29.22
C GLU A 429 11.94 4.02 30.46
N GLN A 430 11.78 4.56 31.66
CA GLN A 430 11.95 3.83 32.93
C GLN A 430 10.96 2.68 33.06
N LEU A 431 9.74 2.82 32.54
CA LEU A 431 8.73 1.75 32.56
C LEU A 431 9.21 0.47 31.86
N SER A 432 10.02 0.62 30.81
CA SER A 432 10.56 -0.52 30.05
C SER A 432 11.96 -0.95 30.51
N SER A 433 12.83 -0.02 30.88
CA SER A 433 14.24 -0.30 31.20
C SER A 433 14.47 -0.67 32.66
N ASN A 434 13.71 -0.10 33.59
CA ASN A 434 13.81 -0.36 35.02
C ASN A 434 12.46 -0.30 35.74
N PRO A 435 11.54 -1.24 35.48
CA PRO A 435 10.20 -1.22 36.06
C PRO A 435 10.18 -1.33 37.59
N SER A 436 11.24 -1.90 38.20
CA SER A 436 11.36 -2.01 39.66
C SER A 436 11.57 -0.65 40.38
N ALA A 437 11.99 0.38 39.67
CA ALA A 437 12.14 1.73 40.20
C ALA A 437 10.89 2.59 40.14
N VAL A 438 9.83 2.09 39.51
CA VAL A 438 8.54 2.75 39.43
C VAL A 438 7.87 2.74 40.81
N LYS A 439 7.45 3.90 41.28
CA LYS A 439 6.79 4.05 42.60
C LYS A 439 5.30 4.22 42.40
N SER A 440 4.49 3.44 43.11
CA SER A 440 3.09 3.78 43.34
C SER A 440 3.00 4.70 44.55
N PRO A 441 2.23 5.82 44.53
CA PRO A 441 1.96 6.60 45.70
C PRO A 441 1.29 5.72 46.76
N PRO A 442 1.43 6.01 48.07
CA PRO A 442 0.71 5.28 49.09
C PRO A 442 -0.79 5.43 48.80
N ILE A 443 -1.44 4.33 48.48
CA ILE A 443 -2.85 4.29 48.12
C ILE A 443 -3.67 4.48 49.39
N PHE A 444 -3.99 5.71 49.72
CA PHE A 444 -5.08 6.01 50.66
C PHE A 444 -6.40 5.93 49.89
N GLY A 445 -6.98 4.73 49.85
CA GLY A 445 -8.27 4.47 49.22
C GLY A 445 -8.27 3.16 48.44
N ILE A 446 -8.42 2.09 49.18
CA ILE A 446 -9.05 0.79 48.82
C ILE A 446 -8.58 0.20 47.50
N LEU A 447 -7.35 -0.33 47.44
CA LEU A 447 -7.05 -1.49 46.61
C LEU A 447 -7.75 -2.67 47.26
N LYS A 448 -9.02 -2.97 46.91
CA LYS A 448 -9.65 -4.23 47.25
C LYS A 448 -9.00 -5.31 46.38
N LEU A 449 -7.85 -5.80 46.83
CA LEU A 449 -7.27 -7.04 46.32
C LEU A 449 -8.19 -8.18 46.82
N ASP A 450 -9.16 -8.55 46.03
CA ASP A 450 -9.99 -9.74 46.30
C ASP A 450 -9.17 -10.98 45.85
N PHE A 451 -8.19 -11.36 46.66
CA PHE A 451 -7.47 -12.62 46.50
C PHE A 451 -8.40 -13.78 46.85
N ARG A 452 -9.19 -14.24 45.94
CA ARG A 452 -9.80 -15.57 46.08
C ARG A 452 -8.76 -16.62 45.72
N ILE A 453 -8.07 -17.12 46.73
CA ILE A 453 -7.30 -18.36 46.65
C ILE A 453 -8.29 -19.50 46.62
N PHE A 454 -8.42 -20.17 45.48
CA PHE A 454 -9.03 -21.49 45.39
C PHE A 454 -7.96 -22.49 44.99
#